data_657c1b47ac7ff3caf9112931a9f4c877
#
_entry.id   657c1b47ac7ff3caf9112931a9f4c877
#
_cell.length_a   1.000
_cell.length_b   1.000
_cell.length_c   1.000
_cell.angle_alpha   90.00
_cell.angle_beta   90.00
_cell.angle_gamma   90.00
#
_symmetry.space_group_name_H-M   'P 1'
#
loop_
_entity.id
_entity.type
_entity.pdbx_description
1 polymer ?
#
loop_
_entity_poly.entity_id
_entity_poly.type
_entity_poly.pdbx_seq_one_letter_code
_entity_poly.pdbx_strand_id
1 'polypeptide(L)'
;MQQTFSPVRRYRKNTSGRDFVVGDLHGCFAPLRRELELRQYDPSRDRLFAVGDLVDRGFESPSVLEVVRRYGIQSVRGNHEDIIVRWHRHGGKDSSVRCNGGEWLLDMAQDTQSVNDIVSYMAALPYAIEIETDFGLIGIVHANVPLQSWSQMVRALEQENRNGPIRRKVIWDRSRWKSRKATGWASLRRAAAQLLQRLASGWREPGGHIDGVAAVVVGHTPSRKPMVRANVINVDTGLVYGGDLTLLHLDEIPMLLSRATREKPVPSRSKRYPAGSGA
;
A
#
# COMPACT_ATOMS: atom_id res chain seq x y z
N MET A 1 4.26 -9.75 23.88
CA MET A 1 3.69 -8.39 24.11
C MET A 1 2.68 -8.12 23.00
N GLN A 2 1.40 -7.94 23.32
CA GLN A 2 0.41 -7.49 22.36
C GLN A 2 0.75 -6.05 21.95
N GLN A 3 1.09 -5.86 20.69
CA GLN A 3 1.37 -4.53 20.13
C GLN A 3 0.06 -3.73 20.13
N THR A 4 0.00 -2.66 20.90
CA THR A 4 -1.15 -1.74 20.90
C THR A 4 -1.29 -1.15 19.49
N PHE A 5 -2.49 -1.18 18.93
CA PHE A 5 -2.76 -0.61 17.62
C PHE A 5 -2.45 0.89 17.59
N SER A 6 -1.61 1.30 16.67
CA SER A 6 -1.39 2.70 16.30
C SER A 6 -1.69 2.88 14.81
N PRO A 7 -2.48 3.88 14.40
CA PRO A 7 -2.77 4.12 12.98
C PRO A 7 -1.54 4.56 12.19
N VAL A 8 -0.52 5.08 12.84
CA VAL A 8 0.74 5.51 12.25
C VAL A 8 1.90 4.96 13.05
N ARG A 9 2.88 4.34 12.39
CA ARG A 9 4.15 3.91 12.99
C ARG A 9 5.28 4.77 12.49
N ARG A 10 6.22 5.11 13.38
CA ARG A 10 7.36 6.00 13.11
C ARG A 10 8.66 5.27 13.34
N TYR A 11 9.55 5.38 12.37
CA TYR A 11 10.88 4.78 12.42
C TYR A 11 11.92 5.88 12.24
N ARG A 12 12.87 5.90 13.16
CA ARG A 12 14.06 6.74 13.02
C ARG A 12 14.94 6.21 11.90
N LYS A 13 15.83 7.06 11.38
CA LYS A 13 16.84 6.67 10.39
C LYS A 13 17.55 5.38 10.84
N ASN A 14 17.70 4.45 9.91
CA ASN A 14 18.53 3.26 10.11
C ASN A 14 20.00 3.67 10.03
N THR A 15 20.74 3.46 11.12
CA THR A 15 22.19 3.76 11.19
C THR A 15 23.05 2.50 11.12
N SER A 16 22.44 1.31 11.13
CA SER A 16 23.14 0.02 11.17
C SER A 16 23.03 -0.80 9.88
N GLY A 17 22.06 -0.48 9.02
CA GLY A 17 21.79 -1.23 7.81
C GLY A 17 21.00 -0.42 6.78
N ARG A 18 20.39 -1.13 5.85
CA ARG A 18 19.63 -0.58 4.72
C ARG A 18 18.14 -0.68 4.98
N ASP A 19 17.38 0.21 4.35
CA ASP A 19 15.92 0.17 4.35
C ASP A 19 15.40 -0.16 2.97
N PHE A 20 14.54 -1.18 2.88
CA PHE A 20 13.89 -1.61 1.65
C PHE A 20 12.38 -1.45 1.78
N VAL A 21 11.71 -1.18 0.66
CA VAL A 21 10.25 -1.25 0.55
C VAL A 21 9.85 -2.16 -0.60
N VAL A 22 8.88 -3.05 -0.35
CA VAL A 22 8.35 -4.01 -1.32
C VAL A 22 6.90 -3.68 -1.66
N GLY A 23 6.53 -3.94 -2.93
CA GLY A 23 5.17 -3.83 -3.45
C GLY A 23 4.23 -4.91 -2.91
N ASP A 24 3.02 -4.95 -3.45
CA ASP A 24 1.97 -5.91 -3.09
C ASP A 24 2.47 -7.35 -3.34
N LEU A 25 2.41 -8.20 -2.31
CA LEU A 25 2.94 -9.56 -2.35
C LEU A 25 1.87 -10.60 -2.67
N HIS A 26 0.66 -10.42 -2.17
CA HIS A 26 -0.47 -11.29 -2.42
C HIS A 26 -0.13 -12.79 -2.29
N GLY A 27 0.55 -13.19 -1.21
CA GLY A 27 0.93 -14.60 -1.00
C GLY A 27 1.89 -15.18 -2.05
N CYS A 28 2.65 -14.35 -2.74
CA CYS A 28 3.71 -14.73 -3.68
C CYS A 28 5.07 -14.44 -3.07
N PHE A 29 5.49 -15.24 -2.07
CA PHE A 29 6.70 -14.94 -1.31
C PHE A 29 8.00 -15.51 -1.92
N ALA A 30 7.92 -16.46 -2.85
CA ALA A 30 9.11 -17.04 -3.48
C ALA A 30 9.97 -15.99 -4.21
N PRO A 31 9.41 -15.06 -5.02
CA PRO A 31 10.18 -13.97 -5.60
C PRO A 31 10.80 -13.03 -4.56
N LEU A 32 10.10 -12.75 -3.46
CA LEU A 32 10.65 -11.94 -2.37
C LEU A 32 11.88 -12.61 -1.74
N ARG A 33 11.79 -13.91 -1.43
CA ARG A 33 12.92 -14.67 -0.88
C ARG A 33 14.14 -14.58 -1.77
N ARG A 34 13.95 -14.78 -3.08
CA ARG A 34 15.04 -14.69 -4.09
C ARG A 34 15.66 -13.28 -4.14
N GLU A 35 14.86 -12.24 -4.17
CA GLU A 35 15.37 -10.87 -4.22
C GLU A 35 16.11 -10.47 -2.94
N LEU A 36 15.64 -10.90 -1.77
CA LEU A 36 16.34 -10.66 -0.50
C LEU A 36 17.68 -11.39 -0.44
N GLU A 37 17.75 -12.64 -0.95
CA GLU A 37 18.99 -13.40 -1.05
C GLU A 37 19.98 -12.71 -1.99
N LEU A 38 19.55 -12.34 -3.20
CA LEU A 38 20.40 -11.64 -4.17
C LEU A 38 20.97 -10.32 -3.62
N ARG A 39 20.22 -9.63 -2.77
CA ARG A 39 20.63 -8.38 -2.14
C ARG A 39 21.39 -8.60 -0.83
N GLN A 40 21.63 -9.85 -0.42
CA GLN A 40 22.27 -10.20 0.85
C GLN A 40 21.60 -9.45 2.02
N TYR A 41 20.26 -9.53 2.07
CA TYR A 41 19.46 -8.91 3.13
C TYR A 41 19.75 -9.57 4.47
N ASP A 42 20.07 -8.76 5.48
CA ASP A 42 20.35 -9.21 6.85
C ASP A 42 19.30 -8.61 7.80
N PRO A 43 18.33 -9.40 8.29
CA PRO A 43 17.25 -8.89 9.15
C PRO A 43 17.74 -8.40 10.53
N SER A 44 19.00 -8.62 10.89
CA SER A 44 19.57 -8.10 12.14
C SER A 44 19.92 -6.61 12.06
N ARG A 45 20.09 -6.07 10.86
CA ARG A 45 20.46 -4.68 10.61
C ARG A 45 19.66 -3.98 9.52
N ASP A 46 19.26 -4.71 8.48
CA ASP A 46 18.41 -4.18 7.40
C ASP A 46 16.94 -4.21 7.84
N ARG A 47 16.13 -3.30 7.30
CA ARG A 47 14.68 -3.27 7.53
C ARG A 47 13.93 -3.43 6.23
N LEU A 48 12.86 -4.23 6.27
CA LEU A 48 11.97 -4.46 5.14
C LEU A 48 10.58 -3.91 5.45
N PHE A 49 10.14 -2.96 4.65
CA PHE A 49 8.80 -2.38 4.71
C PHE A 49 7.95 -2.91 3.56
N ALA A 50 6.64 -3.07 3.78
CA ALA A 50 5.70 -3.46 2.74
C ALA A 50 4.54 -2.45 2.63
N VAL A 51 4.07 -2.24 1.41
CA VAL A 51 2.96 -1.31 1.15
C VAL A 51 1.58 -1.90 1.44
N GLY A 52 1.48 -3.07 2.09
CA GLY A 52 0.23 -3.81 2.34
C GLY A 52 -0.02 -4.88 1.27
N ASP A 53 -1.23 -5.46 1.31
CA ASP A 53 -1.67 -6.54 0.44
C ASP A 53 -0.66 -7.72 0.43
N LEU A 54 -0.35 -8.20 1.63
CA LEU A 54 0.57 -9.33 1.83
C LEU A 54 -0.05 -10.66 1.41
N VAL A 55 -1.38 -10.77 1.47
CA VAL A 55 -2.14 -12.02 1.33
C VAL A 55 -3.18 -11.95 0.23
N ASP A 56 -3.92 -13.04 0.08
CA ASP A 56 -4.95 -13.31 -0.91
C ASP A 56 -4.40 -13.56 -2.32
N ARG A 57 -5.12 -14.36 -3.11
CA ARG A 57 -4.81 -14.75 -4.49
C ARG A 57 -3.64 -15.75 -4.63
N GLY A 58 -2.51 -15.48 -4.00
CA GLY A 58 -1.34 -16.34 -4.06
C GLY A 58 -1.40 -17.48 -3.05
N PHE A 59 -0.88 -18.62 -3.46
CA PHE A 59 -0.99 -19.89 -2.73
C PHE A 59 -0.18 -19.94 -1.41
N GLU A 60 0.80 -19.05 -1.22
CA GLU A 60 1.59 -18.99 0.00
C GLU A 60 0.95 -18.09 1.08
N SER A 61 -0.26 -17.54 0.86
CA SER A 61 -0.96 -16.68 1.83
C SER A 61 -1.05 -17.27 3.24
N PRO A 62 -1.26 -18.58 3.45
CA PRO A 62 -1.24 -19.20 4.78
C PRO A 62 0.10 -19.01 5.53
N SER A 63 1.21 -18.86 4.84
CA SER A 63 2.56 -18.72 5.42
C SER A 63 2.90 -17.28 5.81
N VAL A 64 1.97 -16.34 5.71
CA VAL A 64 2.24 -14.90 5.90
C VAL A 64 2.93 -14.58 7.24
N LEU A 65 2.50 -15.19 8.35
CA LEU A 65 3.10 -14.91 9.66
C LEU A 65 4.52 -15.45 9.78
N GLU A 66 4.82 -16.59 9.17
CA GLU A 66 6.17 -17.13 9.11
C GLU A 66 7.10 -16.17 8.35
N VAL A 67 6.70 -15.77 7.13
CA VAL A 67 7.48 -14.89 6.28
C VAL A 67 7.71 -13.52 6.93
N VAL A 68 6.66 -12.95 7.53
CA VAL A 68 6.77 -11.68 8.24
C VAL A 68 7.76 -11.75 9.41
N ARG A 69 7.71 -12.82 10.20
CA ARG A 69 8.62 -13.01 11.34
C ARG A 69 10.07 -13.25 10.85
N ARG A 70 10.24 -14.10 9.85
CA ARG A 70 11.55 -14.47 9.31
C ARG A 70 12.34 -13.27 8.79
N TYR A 71 11.67 -12.37 8.07
CA TYR A 71 12.32 -11.22 7.43
C TYR A 71 12.08 -9.90 8.17
N GLY A 72 11.38 -9.90 9.30
CA GLY A 72 11.10 -8.70 10.08
C GLY A 72 10.23 -7.67 9.32
N ILE A 73 9.30 -8.12 8.46
CA ILE A 73 8.52 -7.23 7.59
C ILE A 73 7.65 -6.28 8.42
N GLN A 74 7.80 -4.99 8.17
CA GLN A 74 6.98 -3.91 8.72
C GLN A 74 6.00 -3.43 7.65
N SER A 75 4.73 -3.82 7.75
CA SER A 75 3.74 -3.50 6.73
C SER A 75 2.78 -2.41 7.16
N VAL A 76 2.28 -1.62 6.20
CA VAL A 76 1.01 -0.91 6.37
C VAL A 76 -0.14 -1.88 6.09
N ARG A 77 -1.36 -1.53 6.55
CA ARG A 77 -2.57 -2.27 6.22
C ARG A 77 -3.00 -1.95 4.80
N GLY A 78 -3.09 -2.97 3.94
CA GLY A 78 -3.75 -2.88 2.65
C GLY A 78 -5.26 -3.14 2.73
N ASN A 79 -5.93 -3.05 1.60
CA ASN A 79 -7.36 -3.33 1.55
C ASN A 79 -7.68 -4.83 1.74
N HIS A 80 -6.77 -5.73 1.38
CA HIS A 80 -6.95 -7.16 1.60
C HIS A 80 -6.87 -7.52 3.09
N GLU A 81 -5.92 -6.99 3.84
CA GLU A 81 -5.89 -7.14 5.28
C GLU A 81 -7.14 -6.55 5.95
N ASP A 82 -7.64 -5.40 5.47
CA ASP A 82 -8.86 -4.78 6.02
C ASP A 82 -10.11 -5.61 5.72
N ILE A 83 -10.21 -6.26 4.57
CA ILE A 83 -11.29 -7.20 4.22
C ILE A 83 -11.30 -8.35 5.23
N ILE A 84 -10.16 -8.99 5.49
CA ILE A 84 -10.04 -10.11 6.42
C ILE A 84 -10.42 -9.70 7.85
N VAL A 85 -9.92 -8.55 8.31
CA VAL A 85 -10.26 -8.03 9.64
C VAL A 85 -11.75 -7.74 9.79
N ARG A 86 -12.40 -7.21 8.74
CA ARG A 86 -13.86 -6.99 8.75
C ARG A 86 -14.64 -8.29 8.71
N TRP A 87 -14.24 -9.22 7.85
CA TRP A 87 -14.85 -10.55 7.77
C TRP A 87 -14.89 -11.24 9.14
N HIS A 88 -13.76 -11.27 9.84
CA HIS A 88 -13.69 -11.86 11.16
C HIS A 88 -14.60 -11.17 12.18
N ARG A 89 -14.65 -9.85 12.18
CA ARG A 89 -15.54 -9.07 13.06
C ARG A 89 -17.03 -9.33 12.82
N HIS A 90 -17.40 -9.64 11.59
CA HIS A 90 -18.79 -9.96 11.22
C HIS A 90 -19.11 -11.48 11.36
N GLY A 91 -18.31 -12.22 12.12
CA GLY A 91 -18.52 -13.64 12.39
C GLY A 91 -18.41 -14.52 11.15
N GLY A 92 -17.54 -14.15 10.19
CA GLY A 92 -17.28 -14.92 8.97
C GLY A 92 -18.35 -14.84 7.88
N LYS A 93 -19.33 -13.95 8.01
CA LYS A 93 -20.49 -13.87 7.10
C LYS A 93 -20.30 -12.94 5.90
N ASP A 94 -19.18 -12.20 5.82
CA ASP A 94 -18.90 -11.29 4.71
C ASP A 94 -18.32 -12.06 3.51
N SER A 95 -19.01 -12.06 2.38
CA SER A 95 -18.58 -12.73 1.15
C SER A 95 -17.36 -12.02 0.48
N SER A 96 -16.97 -10.86 0.95
CA SER A 96 -15.87 -10.09 0.35
C SER A 96 -14.51 -10.80 0.40
N VAL A 97 -14.27 -11.68 1.39
CA VAL A 97 -13.06 -12.50 1.46
C VAL A 97 -12.97 -13.40 0.22
N ARG A 98 -14.02 -14.18 -0.06
CA ARG A 98 -14.06 -15.09 -1.23
C ARG A 98 -13.91 -14.32 -2.55
N CYS A 99 -14.63 -13.22 -2.73
CA CYS A 99 -14.57 -12.40 -3.95
C CYS A 99 -13.20 -11.73 -4.20
N ASN A 100 -12.32 -11.74 -3.22
CA ASN A 100 -10.99 -11.11 -3.30
C ASN A 100 -9.82 -12.10 -3.25
N GLY A 101 -10.08 -13.42 -3.38
CA GLY A 101 -9.04 -14.44 -3.40
C GLY A 101 -8.58 -14.87 -2.00
N GLY A 102 -9.47 -14.78 -1.02
CA GLY A 102 -9.23 -15.15 0.37
C GLY A 102 -9.76 -16.53 0.73
N GLU A 103 -10.02 -17.42 -0.24
CA GLU A 103 -10.49 -18.80 -0.02
C GLU A 103 -9.57 -19.56 0.92
N TRP A 104 -8.26 -19.35 0.82
CA TRP A 104 -7.24 -19.97 1.66
C TRP A 104 -7.53 -19.79 3.18
N LEU A 105 -8.10 -18.64 3.58
CA LEU A 105 -8.46 -18.38 4.97
C LEU A 105 -9.69 -19.18 5.40
N LEU A 106 -10.63 -19.39 4.49
CA LEU A 106 -11.82 -20.20 4.73
C LEU A 106 -11.46 -21.69 4.85
N ASP A 107 -10.48 -22.14 4.06
CA ASP A 107 -9.96 -23.51 4.13
C ASP A 107 -9.22 -23.77 5.45
N MET A 108 -8.65 -22.74 6.07
CA MET A 108 -8.04 -22.79 7.39
C MET A 108 -9.04 -22.67 8.55
N ALA A 109 -10.34 -22.54 8.31
CA ALA A 109 -11.33 -22.20 9.35
C ALA A 109 -11.40 -23.19 10.51
N GLN A 110 -10.96 -24.44 10.34
CA GLN A 110 -10.86 -25.45 11.41
C GLN A 110 -9.67 -25.18 12.36
N ASP A 111 -8.60 -24.54 11.89
CA ASP A 111 -7.49 -24.06 12.71
C ASP A 111 -7.77 -22.64 13.22
N THR A 112 -8.70 -22.57 14.17
CA THR A 112 -9.15 -21.29 14.74
C THR A 112 -8.01 -20.48 15.34
N GLN A 113 -6.97 -21.14 15.88
CA GLN A 113 -5.84 -20.43 16.48
C GLN A 113 -5.01 -19.71 15.42
N SER A 114 -4.62 -20.39 14.34
CA SER A 114 -3.87 -19.78 13.24
C SER A 114 -4.66 -18.64 12.58
N VAL A 115 -5.97 -18.82 12.36
CA VAL A 115 -6.85 -17.77 11.83
C VAL A 115 -6.86 -16.55 12.76
N ASN A 116 -7.02 -16.74 14.08
CA ASN A 116 -7.02 -15.65 15.05
C ASN A 116 -5.66 -14.93 15.11
N ASP A 117 -4.55 -15.65 15.01
CA ASP A 117 -3.21 -15.06 14.99
C ASP A 117 -3.01 -14.19 13.75
N ILE A 118 -3.41 -14.67 12.57
CA ILE A 118 -3.38 -13.93 11.31
C ILE A 118 -4.23 -12.66 11.40
N VAL A 119 -5.48 -12.79 11.84
CA VAL A 119 -6.39 -11.65 11.97
C VAL A 119 -5.88 -10.63 12.98
N SER A 120 -5.33 -11.10 14.10
CA SER A 120 -4.75 -10.23 15.14
C SER A 120 -3.55 -9.45 14.62
N TYR A 121 -2.66 -10.10 13.86
CA TYR A 121 -1.56 -9.43 13.17
C TYR A 121 -2.07 -8.36 12.21
N MET A 122 -3.00 -8.69 11.32
CA MET A 122 -3.57 -7.75 10.36
C MET A 122 -4.31 -6.58 11.03
N ALA A 123 -5.00 -6.84 12.12
CA ALA A 123 -5.69 -5.82 12.90
C ALA A 123 -4.74 -4.86 13.62
N ALA A 124 -3.50 -5.27 13.86
CA ALA A 124 -2.45 -4.44 14.47
C ALA A 124 -1.65 -3.61 13.45
N LEU A 125 -1.80 -3.84 12.14
CA LEU A 125 -1.10 -3.09 11.11
C LEU A 125 -1.53 -1.62 11.09
N PRO A 126 -0.58 -0.67 10.98
CA PRO A 126 -0.86 0.77 10.82
C PRO A 126 -1.41 1.07 9.43
N TYR A 127 -2.04 2.22 9.25
CA TYR A 127 -2.45 2.74 7.95
C TYR A 127 -1.35 3.54 7.27
N ALA A 128 -0.39 4.06 8.05
CA ALA A 128 0.76 4.80 7.54
C ALA A 128 2.04 4.43 8.32
N ILE A 129 3.16 4.47 7.63
CA ILE A 129 4.50 4.38 8.21
C ILE A 129 5.27 5.63 7.83
N GLU A 130 6.04 6.17 8.78
CA GLU A 130 6.99 7.26 8.62
C GLU A 130 8.41 6.75 8.85
N ILE A 131 9.34 7.07 7.96
CA ILE A 131 10.75 6.67 8.04
C ILE A 131 11.61 7.92 7.85
N GLU A 132 12.42 8.24 8.84
CA GLU A 132 13.43 9.30 8.74
C GLU A 132 14.60 8.83 7.87
N THR A 133 15.05 9.66 6.94
CA THR A 133 16.22 9.41 6.08
C THR A 133 17.08 10.67 5.97
N ASP A 134 18.28 10.58 5.36
CA ASP A 134 19.17 11.73 5.13
C ASP A 134 18.58 12.78 4.17
N PHE A 135 17.68 12.35 3.29
CA PHE A 135 17.04 13.24 2.31
C PHE A 135 15.62 13.67 2.70
N GLY A 136 15.21 13.38 3.93
CA GLY A 136 13.92 13.78 4.50
C GLY A 136 13.03 12.62 4.90
N LEU A 137 11.80 12.92 5.25
CA LEU A 137 10.82 11.95 5.70
C LEU A 137 10.24 11.16 4.51
N ILE A 138 10.22 9.84 4.60
CA ILE A 138 9.52 8.95 3.68
C ILE A 138 8.24 8.48 4.34
N GLY A 139 7.12 8.65 3.63
CA GLY A 139 5.83 8.09 4.01
C GLY A 139 5.52 6.81 3.24
N ILE A 140 4.90 5.83 3.89
CA ILE A 140 4.33 4.64 3.24
C ILE A 140 2.84 4.58 3.58
N VAL A 141 2.00 4.43 2.56
CA VAL A 141 0.58 4.08 2.69
C VAL A 141 0.23 3.09 1.58
N HIS A 142 -0.89 2.36 1.72
CA HIS A 142 -1.21 1.33 0.73
C HIS A 142 -1.60 1.92 -0.64
N ALA A 143 -2.58 2.83 -0.73
CA ALA A 143 -3.13 3.24 -2.03
C ALA A 143 -2.89 4.71 -2.40
N ASN A 144 -3.22 5.65 -1.52
CA ASN A 144 -3.11 7.07 -1.82
C ASN A 144 -3.06 7.94 -0.57
N VAL A 145 -2.53 9.17 -0.72
CA VAL A 145 -2.65 10.25 0.27
C VAL A 145 -3.81 11.15 -0.17
N PRO A 146 -4.93 11.15 0.56
CA PRO A 146 -6.14 11.88 0.14
C PRO A 146 -6.12 13.38 0.44
N LEU A 147 -5.19 13.84 1.25
CA LEU A 147 -5.04 15.24 1.66
C LEU A 147 -3.80 15.89 1.05
N GLN A 148 -3.72 17.21 1.10
CA GLN A 148 -2.62 17.95 0.48
C GLN A 148 -1.29 17.75 1.21
N SER A 149 -1.32 17.66 2.52
CA SER A 149 -0.15 17.52 3.36
C SER A 149 -0.15 16.16 4.05
N TRP A 150 1.03 15.55 4.11
CA TRP A 150 1.25 14.32 4.86
C TRP A 150 0.85 14.48 6.33
N SER A 151 1.27 15.56 6.97
CA SER A 151 0.96 15.82 8.38
C SER A 151 -0.54 15.99 8.65
N GLN A 152 -1.31 16.56 7.69
CA GLN A 152 -2.77 16.62 7.79
C GLN A 152 -3.40 15.24 7.74
N MET A 153 -2.92 14.37 6.83
CA MET A 153 -3.39 12.99 6.73
C MET A 153 -3.07 12.20 8.01
N VAL A 154 -1.85 12.31 8.52
CA VAL A 154 -1.43 11.63 9.76
C VAL A 154 -2.34 12.04 10.93
N ARG A 155 -2.55 13.34 11.15
CA ARG A 155 -3.48 13.83 12.20
C ARG A 155 -4.90 13.29 12.00
N ALA A 156 -5.38 13.29 10.77
CA ALA A 156 -6.71 12.76 10.48
C ALA A 156 -6.80 11.25 10.77
N LEU A 157 -5.79 10.46 10.44
CA LEU A 157 -5.72 9.03 10.77
C LEU A 157 -5.70 8.76 12.27
N GLU A 158 -5.01 9.60 13.05
CA GLU A 158 -4.91 9.50 14.51
C GLU A 158 -6.22 9.87 15.22
N GLN A 159 -6.98 10.80 14.64
CA GLN A 159 -8.25 11.28 15.21
C GLN A 159 -9.48 10.48 14.73
N GLU A 160 -9.36 9.78 13.62
CA GLU A 160 -10.49 9.14 12.96
C GLU A 160 -10.87 7.80 13.61
N ASN A 161 -12.18 7.54 13.67
CA ASN A 161 -12.70 6.24 14.07
C ASN A 161 -12.30 5.14 13.08
N ARG A 162 -12.42 3.86 13.50
CA ARG A 162 -11.95 2.67 12.76
C ARG A 162 -12.42 2.57 11.30
N ASN A 163 -13.59 3.12 10.96
CA ASN A 163 -14.18 3.07 9.60
C ASN A 163 -14.22 4.43 8.93
N GLY A 164 -13.35 5.35 9.32
CA GLY A 164 -13.37 6.71 8.82
C GLY A 164 -13.03 6.84 7.32
N PRO A 165 -13.47 7.92 6.67
CA PRO A 165 -13.28 8.14 5.24
C PRO A 165 -11.80 8.29 4.83
N ILE A 166 -10.93 8.80 5.71
CA ILE A 166 -9.49 8.91 5.42
C ILE A 166 -8.86 7.53 5.33
N ARG A 167 -9.09 6.66 6.33
CA ARG A 167 -8.59 5.27 6.33
C ARG A 167 -9.03 4.52 5.07
N ARG A 168 -10.31 4.65 4.70
CA ARG A 168 -10.82 4.02 3.48
C ARG A 168 -10.10 4.53 2.23
N LYS A 169 -9.83 5.83 2.12
CA LYS A 169 -9.11 6.38 0.96
C LYS A 169 -7.64 5.98 0.93
N VAL A 170 -7.00 5.93 2.08
CA VAL A 170 -5.59 5.50 2.20
C VAL A 170 -5.39 4.07 1.69
N ILE A 171 -6.41 3.19 1.78
CA ILE A 171 -6.30 1.79 1.37
C ILE A 171 -7.06 1.42 0.08
N TRP A 172 -7.89 2.33 -0.50
CA TRP A 172 -8.73 2.00 -1.67
C TRP A 172 -8.63 2.98 -2.83
N ASP A 173 -8.13 4.20 -2.64
CA ASP A 173 -8.23 5.26 -3.63
C ASP A 173 -7.20 5.11 -4.76
N ARG A 174 -7.67 4.83 -5.97
CA ARG A 174 -6.86 4.75 -7.21
C ARG A 174 -6.86 6.03 -8.03
N SER A 175 -7.43 7.12 -7.52
CA SER A 175 -7.64 8.35 -8.30
C SER A 175 -6.34 8.98 -8.81
N ARG A 176 -5.23 8.83 -8.05
CA ARG A 176 -3.92 9.34 -8.44
C ARG A 176 -3.43 8.78 -9.79
N TRP A 177 -3.71 7.50 -10.05
CA TRP A 177 -3.18 6.78 -11.21
C TRP A 177 -4.15 6.74 -12.41
N LYS A 178 -5.40 7.20 -12.23
CA LYS A 178 -6.36 7.31 -13.33
C LYS A 178 -5.97 8.41 -14.31
N SER A 179 -6.01 8.11 -15.62
CA SER A 179 -5.90 9.12 -16.66
C SER A 179 -7.12 10.05 -16.63
N ARG A 180 -6.90 11.36 -16.59
CA ARG A 180 -7.98 12.34 -16.77
C ARG A 180 -8.34 12.38 -18.24
N LYS A 181 -9.37 11.64 -18.66
CA LYS A 181 -10.03 11.93 -19.94
C LYS A 181 -10.82 13.21 -19.76
N ALA A 182 -10.41 14.26 -20.46
CA ALA A 182 -11.22 15.47 -20.60
C ALA A 182 -12.47 15.09 -21.42
N THR A 183 -13.63 15.05 -20.78
CA THR A 183 -14.90 14.80 -21.44
C THR A 183 -15.86 15.96 -21.16
N GLY A 184 -16.13 16.74 -22.21
CA GLY A 184 -17.33 17.59 -22.42
C GLY A 184 -17.67 18.68 -21.40
N TRP A 185 -18.45 19.66 -21.83
CA TRP A 185 -18.90 20.83 -21.06
C TRP A 185 -19.66 20.52 -19.75
N ALA A 186 -20.36 19.39 -19.67
CA ALA A 186 -21.02 18.94 -18.43
C ALA A 186 -20.02 18.53 -17.34
N SER A 187 -18.78 18.24 -17.70
CA SER A 187 -17.68 17.95 -16.76
C SER A 187 -17.09 19.22 -16.15
N LEU A 188 -17.11 20.34 -16.87
CA LEU A 188 -16.59 21.63 -16.39
C LEU A 188 -17.41 22.20 -15.22
N ARG A 189 -18.74 22.13 -15.29
CA ARG A 189 -19.63 22.58 -14.19
C ARG A 189 -19.48 21.70 -12.94
N ARG A 190 -19.40 20.38 -13.13
CA ARG A 190 -19.11 19.44 -12.02
C ARG A 190 -17.69 19.62 -11.46
N ALA A 191 -16.71 19.90 -12.32
CA ALA A 191 -15.34 20.19 -11.90
C ALA A 191 -15.24 21.48 -11.08
N ALA A 192 -15.95 22.53 -11.45
CA ALA A 192 -15.98 23.79 -10.68
C ALA A 192 -16.64 23.64 -9.31
N ALA A 193 -17.79 22.95 -9.21
CA ALA A 193 -18.44 22.66 -7.94
C ALA A 193 -17.58 21.74 -7.04
N GLN A 194 -16.92 20.74 -7.63
CA GLN A 194 -15.98 19.88 -6.92
C GLN A 194 -14.72 20.64 -6.48
N LEU A 195 -14.26 21.61 -7.25
CA LEU A 195 -13.11 22.45 -6.92
C LEU A 195 -13.41 23.33 -5.70
N LEU A 196 -14.56 23.98 -5.66
CA LEU A 196 -15.00 24.79 -4.52
C LEU A 196 -15.16 23.94 -3.25
N GLN A 197 -15.74 22.74 -3.36
CA GLN A 197 -15.89 21.82 -2.24
C GLN A 197 -14.54 21.28 -1.77
N ARG A 198 -13.57 21.09 -2.67
CA ARG A 198 -12.20 20.67 -2.37
C ARG A 198 -11.38 21.76 -1.69
N LEU A 199 -11.50 23.00 -2.14
CA LEU A 199 -10.84 24.15 -1.51
C LEU A 199 -11.31 24.34 -0.06
N ALA A 200 -12.60 24.13 0.18
CA ALA A 200 -13.18 24.21 1.53
C ALA A 200 -12.80 23.04 2.43
N SER A 201 -12.52 21.85 1.88
CA SER A 201 -12.27 20.61 2.64
C SER A 201 -10.80 20.19 2.71
N GLY A 202 -9.87 20.93 2.09
CA GLY A 202 -8.45 20.56 2.00
C GLY A 202 -8.13 19.34 1.11
N TRP A 203 -9.14 18.85 0.34
CA TRP A 203 -8.97 17.73 -0.57
C TRP A 203 -8.22 18.16 -1.83
N ARG A 204 -7.19 17.38 -2.19
CA ARG A 204 -6.32 17.70 -3.31
C ARG A 204 -6.79 17.12 -4.65
N GLU A 205 -6.33 17.77 -5.76
CA GLU A 205 -6.30 17.16 -7.10
C GLU A 205 -5.48 15.87 -7.08
N PRO A 206 -6.02 14.74 -7.61
CA PRO A 206 -5.24 13.52 -7.75
C PRO A 206 -3.97 13.75 -8.57
N GLY A 207 -2.82 13.31 -8.05
CA GLY A 207 -1.54 13.34 -8.76
C GLY A 207 -0.60 14.52 -8.45
N GLY A 208 -0.98 15.44 -7.55
CA GLY A 208 -0.09 16.51 -7.12
C GLY A 208 0.93 16.11 -6.06
N HIS A 209 1.88 17.03 -5.76
CA HIS A 209 2.91 16.85 -4.73
C HIS A 209 2.29 16.73 -3.34
N ILE A 210 2.80 15.89 -2.48
CA ILE A 210 2.42 15.75 -1.08
C ILE A 210 3.40 16.55 -0.23
N ASP A 211 2.88 17.58 0.47
CA ASP A 211 3.71 18.47 1.27
C ASP A 211 4.12 17.82 2.60
N GLY A 212 5.31 18.14 3.08
CA GLY A 212 5.83 17.70 4.37
C GLY A 212 6.51 16.32 4.36
N VAL A 213 6.73 15.71 3.19
CA VAL A 213 7.52 14.48 3.00
C VAL A 213 8.39 14.59 1.76
N ALA A 214 9.56 13.96 1.77
CA ALA A 214 10.42 13.86 0.60
C ALA A 214 9.79 12.96 -0.47
N ALA A 215 9.24 11.83 -0.07
CA ALA A 215 8.48 10.95 -0.94
C ALA A 215 7.38 10.17 -0.19
N VAL A 216 6.42 9.65 -0.94
CA VAL A 216 5.45 8.66 -0.47
C VAL A 216 5.57 7.41 -1.34
N VAL A 217 5.66 6.24 -0.73
CA VAL A 217 5.64 4.95 -1.43
C VAL A 217 4.27 4.31 -1.24
N VAL A 218 3.70 3.81 -2.34
CA VAL A 218 2.36 3.20 -2.39
C VAL A 218 2.36 1.93 -3.23
N GLY A 219 1.29 1.13 -3.10
CA GLY A 219 0.96 -0.03 -3.93
C GLY A 219 -0.44 0.05 -4.53
N HIS A 220 -1.22 -1.05 -4.42
CA HIS A 220 -2.65 -1.15 -4.71
C HIS A 220 -3.05 -1.05 -6.19
N THR A 221 -2.33 -0.34 -7.00
CA THR A 221 -2.68 -0.12 -8.42
C THR A 221 -1.64 -0.78 -9.31
N PRO A 222 -1.89 -2.00 -9.80
CA PRO A 222 -0.91 -2.75 -10.57
C PRO A 222 -0.46 -1.99 -11.83
N SER A 223 0.84 -1.99 -12.07
CA SER A 223 1.48 -1.40 -13.24
C SER A 223 2.60 -2.30 -13.74
N ARG A 224 3.06 -2.11 -14.98
CA ARG A 224 4.14 -2.94 -15.53
C ARG A 224 5.52 -2.59 -14.97
N LYS A 225 5.69 -1.37 -14.48
CA LYS A 225 6.92 -0.81 -13.92
C LYS A 225 6.56 0.13 -12.80
N PRO A 226 7.44 0.40 -11.85
CA PRO A 226 7.21 1.43 -10.85
C PRO A 226 6.81 2.75 -11.51
N MET A 227 5.79 3.41 -10.97
CA MET A 227 5.28 4.68 -11.50
C MET A 227 5.58 5.80 -10.51
N VAL A 228 5.93 6.97 -11.05
CA VAL A 228 6.15 8.18 -10.25
C VAL A 228 5.18 9.28 -10.69
N ARG A 229 4.48 9.90 -9.73
CA ARG A 229 3.71 11.13 -9.93
C ARG A 229 4.01 12.12 -8.82
N ALA A 230 4.61 13.25 -9.19
CA ALA A 230 5.19 14.20 -8.24
C ALA A 230 6.17 13.48 -7.31
N ASN A 231 5.98 13.51 -6.00
CA ASN A 231 6.79 12.77 -5.04
C ASN A 231 6.14 11.47 -4.53
N VAL A 232 5.21 10.88 -5.30
CA VAL A 232 4.58 9.60 -4.96
C VAL A 232 5.05 8.52 -5.92
N ILE A 233 5.53 7.40 -5.36
CA ILE A 233 6.11 6.25 -6.07
C ILE A 233 5.19 5.06 -5.85
N ASN A 234 4.64 4.48 -6.92
CA ASN A 234 3.92 3.22 -6.87
C ASN A 234 4.87 2.06 -7.19
N VAL A 235 4.97 1.12 -6.26
CA VAL A 235 5.83 -0.07 -6.35
C VAL A 235 5.06 -1.37 -6.56
N ASP A 236 3.73 -1.30 -6.72
CA ASP A 236 2.93 -2.46 -7.12
C ASP A 236 3.11 -2.72 -8.62
N THR A 237 3.89 -3.72 -8.94
CA THR A 237 4.16 -4.12 -10.34
C THR A 237 3.43 -5.40 -10.75
N GLY A 238 2.37 -5.73 -10.01
CA GLY A 238 1.40 -6.76 -10.39
C GLY A 238 1.94 -8.18 -10.25
N LEU A 239 2.75 -8.45 -9.23
CA LEU A 239 3.40 -9.74 -8.99
C LEU A 239 2.43 -10.93 -9.13
N VAL A 240 1.29 -10.89 -8.45
CA VAL A 240 0.29 -11.98 -8.48
C VAL A 240 -0.38 -12.15 -9.86
N TYR A 241 -0.27 -11.17 -10.73
CA TYR A 241 -0.77 -11.21 -12.12
C TYR A 241 0.31 -11.56 -13.14
N GLY A 242 1.46 -12.10 -12.69
CA GLY A 242 2.58 -12.46 -13.54
C GLY A 242 3.51 -11.29 -13.88
N GLY A 243 3.42 -10.19 -13.14
CA GLY A 243 4.40 -9.10 -13.19
C GLY A 243 5.64 -9.37 -12.33
N ASP A 244 6.58 -8.45 -12.38
CA ASP A 244 7.81 -8.53 -11.58
C ASP A 244 7.57 -8.04 -10.14
N LEU A 245 8.38 -8.51 -9.20
CA LEU A 245 8.44 -7.94 -7.87
C LEU A 245 9.25 -6.64 -7.89
N THR A 246 8.72 -5.58 -7.30
CA THR A 246 9.50 -4.37 -7.01
C THR A 246 9.96 -4.39 -5.56
N LEU A 247 11.28 -4.48 -5.37
CA LEU A 247 11.96 -4.29 -4.08
C LEU A 247 12.89 -3.08 -4.22
N LEU A 248 12.50 -1.94 -3.64
CA LEU A 248 13.18 -0.65 -3.75
C LEU A 248 14.02 -0.40 -2.49
N HIS A 249 15.32 -0.08 -2.66
CA HIS A 249 16.14 0.47 -1.59
C HIS A 249 15.79 1.95 -1.40
N LEU A 250 15.58 2.41 -0.18
CA LEU A 250 15.09 3.78 0.03
C LEU A 250 16.05 4.85 -0.49
N ASP A 251 17.36 4.62 -0.45
CA ASP A 251 18.35 5.56 -0.98
C ASP A 251 18.31 5.71 -2.52
N GLU A 252 17.58 4.86 -3.23
CA GLU A 252 17.34 5.01 -4.67
C GLU A 252 16.23 6.02 -4.98
N ILE A 253 15.44 6.42 -3.98
CA ILE A 253 14.28 7.31 -4.15
C ILE A 253 14.66 8.67 -4.75
N PRO A 254 15.69 9.39 -4.29
CA PRO A 254 16.06 10.67 -4.87
C PRO A 254 16.38 10.59 -6.37
N MET A 255 17.07 9.51 -6.79
CA MET A 255 17.37 9.24 -8.19
C MET A 255 16.09 8.97 -9.01
N LEU A 256 15.17 8.16 -8.50
CA LEU A 256 13.89 7.87 -9.16
C LEU A 256 13.07 9.14 -9.37
N LEU A 257 12.95 9.99 -8.35
CA LEU A 257 12.22 11.25 -8.43
C LEU A 257 12.86 12.20 -9.46
N SER A 258 14.20 12.29 -9.51
CA SER A 258 14.91 13.15 -10.45
C SER A 258 14.75 12.69 -11.92
N ARG A 259 14.74 11.40 -12.18
CA ARG A 259 14.46 10.83 -13.51
C ARG A 259 13.04 11.13 -13.97
N ALA A 260 12.06 10.93 -13.09
CA ALA A 260 10.65 11.16 -13.41
C ALA A 260 10.34 12.64 -13.72
N THR A 261 11.10 13.59 -13.16
CA THR A 261 10.96 15.01 -13.50
C THR A 261 11.53 15.37 -14.87
N ARG A 262 12.47 14.58 -15.40
CA ARG A 262 13.10 14.80 -16.73
C ARG A 262 12.32 14.13 -17.86
N GLU A 263 11.60 13.04 -17.56
CA GLU A 263 10.78 12.33 -18.56
C GLU A 263 9.40 13.00 -18.68
N LYS A 264 9.03 13.48 -19.89
CA LYS A 264 7.66 13.94 -20.15
C LYS A 264 6.70 12.76 -19.93
N PRO A 265 5.52 12.97 -19.32
CA PRO A 265 4.59 11.89 -19.05
C PRO A 265 4.17 11.18 -20.34
N VAL A 266 4.57 9.93 -20.49
CA VAL A 266 4.06 9.04 -21.54
C VAL A 266 2.61 8.70 -21.16
N PRO A 267 1.61 8.91 -22.06
CA PRO A 267 0.23 8.57 -21.78
C PRO A 267 0.10 7.06 -21.53
N SER A 268 -0.26 6.68 -20.31
CA SER A 268 -0.45 5.27 -19.93
C SER A 268 -1.62 4.67 -20.71
N ARG A 269 -1.35 3.76 -21.65
CA ARG A 269 -2.38 2.84 -22.19
C ARG A 269 -2.65 1.77 -21.12
N SER A 270 -3.70 1.95 -20.33
CA SER A 270 -4.21 0.89 -19.44
C SER A 270 -4.76 -0.25 -20.29
N LYS A 271 -4.04 -1.35 -20.41
CA LYS A 271 -4.66 -2.62 -20.80
C LYS A 271 -5.48 -3.11 -19.60
N ARG A 272 -6.78 -3.31 -19.83
CA ARG A 272 -7.65 -4.01 -18.89
C ARG A 272 -7.13 -5.44 -18.75
N TYR A 273 -6.74 -5.85 -17.57
CA TYR A 273 -6.63 -7.27 -17.27
C TYR A 273 -8.05 -7.84 -17.30
N PRO A 274 -8.31 -8.96 -17.99
CA PRO A 274 -9.62 -9.57 -17.97
C PRO A 274 -9.94 -9.97 -16.53
N ALA A 275 -11.14 -9.60 -16.09
CA ALA A 275 -11.72 -10.19 -14.89
C ALA A 275 -11.76 -11.71 -15.15
N GLY A 276 -11.11 -12.50 -14.29
CA GLY A 276 -11.10 -13.93 -14.41
C GLY A 276 -12.55 -14.42 -14.49
N SER A 277 -12.90 -14.99 -15.63
CA SER A 277 -14.14 -15.76 -15.79
C SER A 277 -14.03 -16.98 -14.89
N GLY A 278 -14.77 -16.96 -13.79
CA GLY A 278 -14.99 -18.17 -13.00
C GLY A 278 -15.68 -19.21 -13.86
N ALA A 279 -15.10 -20.36 -13.95
CA ALA A 279 -15.74 -21.64 -14.24
C ALA A 279 -15.64 -22.50 -12.99
#